data_7e0a59cfc8ae445c01b095b9e0bafa04
#
_entry.id   7e0a59cfc8ae445c01b095b9e0bafa04
#
_cell.length_a   1.000
_cell.length_b   1.000
_cell.length_c   1.000
_cell.angle_alpha   90.00
_cell.angle_beta   90.00
_cell.angle_gamma   90.00
#
_symmetry.space_group_name_H-M   'P 1'
#
loop_
_entity.id
_entity.type
_entity.pdbx_description
1 polymer ?
#
loop_
_entity_poly.entity_id
_entity_poly.type
_entity_poly.pdbx_seq_one_letter_code
_entity_poly.pdbx_strand_id
1 'polypeptide(L)'
;MNEISNKWIGKNTVRPDGAEKVTGRAQYSSDTTMPGMIWGHVLRSPHPHAKIKSINTKKAEALDGVKAVITSKDIVDFPLDKPVILGIQDMRWMCRNVMARDKVLFHGHPLAAVAATTEAIAEEACNLIEVDYEILPWAIDIEDAIKPDAPILHDHIKFNDKPSNIAGTLEHKKGDIEEGFAKADVIIERDFKTEAVHQGYLETHSCLVSVAADGRACLLYTSDAADELVG
;
A
#
# COMPACT_ATOMS: atom_id res chain seq x y z
N MET A 1 15.30 27.52 -40.57
CA MET A 1 15.11 26.67 -39.43
C MET A 1 15.51 25.26 -39.83
N ASN A 2 16.56 24.68 -39.28
CA ASN A 2 16.94 23.30 -39.57
C ASN A 2 15.84 22.40 -39.04
N GLU A 3 15.19 21.62 -39.87
CA GLU A 3 14.29 20.55 -39.43
C GLU A 3 15.11 19.56 -38.59
N ILE A 4 14.82 19.46 -37.30
CA ILE A 4 15.38 18.43 -36.43
C ILE A 4 14.73 17.12 -36.88
N SER A 5 15.45 16.36 -37.71
CA SER A 5 15.01 15.00 -38.08
C SER A 5 15.12 14.08 -36.88
N ASN A 6 14.02 13.79 -36.27
CA ASN A 6 13.95 12.83 -35.14
C ASN A 6 14.11 11.40 -35.67
N LYS A 7 15.07 10.65 -35.08
CA LYS A 7 15.35 9.26 -35.48
C LYS A 7 14.18 8.32 -35.13
N TRP A 8 13.45 8.59 -34.07
CA TRP A 8 12.45 7.69 -33.47
C TRP A 8 11.04 8.30 -33.42
N ILE A 9 10.93 9.61 -33.17
CA ILE A 9 9.64 10.29 -33.03
C ILE A 9 8.92 10.32 -34.37
N GLY A 10 7.64 9.96 -34.39
CA GLY A 10 6.81 9.91 -35.58
C GLY A 10 7.05 8.69 -36.48
N LYS A 11 7.81 7.68 -36.02
CA LYS A 11 8.04 6.43 -36.76
C LYS A 11 7.40 5.27 -36.03
N ASN A 12 6.89 4.30 -36.77
CA ASN A 12 6.35 3.06 -36.24
C ASN A 12 7.52 2.11 -35.93
N THR A 13 8.07 2.21 -34.72
CA THR A 13 9.16 1.34 -34.26
C THR A 13 8.62 0.06 -33.68
N VAL A 14 9.23 -1.08 -34.03
CA VAL A 14 8.89 -2.37 -33.44
C VAL A 14 9.33 -2.37 -31.96
N ARG A 15 8.41 -2.71 -31.08
CA ARG A 15 8.67 -2.86 -29.65
C ARG A 15 9.59 -4.06 -29.42
N PRO A 16 10.77 -3.92 -28.76
CA PRO A 16 11.74 -5.01 -28.59
C PRO A 16 11.19 -6.23 -27.85
N ASP A 17 10.36 -6.00 -26.80
CA ASP A 17 9.76 -7.02 -25.96
C ASP A 17 8.36 -7.48 -26.44
N GLY A 18 7.90 -6.97 -27.56
CA GLY A 18 6.55 -7.24 -28.06
C GLY A 18 6.31 -8.70 -28.44
N ALA A 19 7.31 -9.34 -29.07
CA ALA A 19 7.21 -10.73 -29.52
C ALA A 19 7.04 -11.69 -28.35
N GLU A 20 7.78 -11.51 -27.25
CA GLU A 20 7.68 -12.35 -26.06
C GLU A 20 6.31 -12.20 -25.39
N LYS A 21 5.78 -10.97 -25.31
CA LYS A 21 4.47 -10.71 -24.73
C LYS A 21 3.32 -11.34 -25.51
N VAL A 22 3.30 -11.17 -26.83
CA VAL A 22 2.19 -11.72 -27.66
C VAL A 22 2.26 -13.21 -27.86
N THR A 23 3.42 -13.85 -27.62
CA THR A 23 3.59 -15.29 -27.71
C THR A 23 3.49 -16.01 -26.35
N GLY A 24 3.29 -15.27 -25.26
CA GLY A 24 3.22 -15.81 -23.89
C GLY A 24 4.57 -16.31 -23.36
N ARG A 25 5.69 -15.88 -23.94
CA ARG A 25 7.05 -16.24 -23.49
C ARG A 25 7.64 -15.22 -22.51
N ALA A 26 7.02 -14.06 -22.38
CA ALA A 26 7.46 -13.06 -21.41
C ALA A 26 7.39 -13.63 -19.99
N GLN A 27 8.46 -13.43 -19.24
CA GLN A 27 8.57 -13.86 -17.83
C GLN A 27 8.30 -12.65 -16.94
N TYR A 28 7.41 -12.84 -15.97
CA TYR A 28 7.07 -11.84 -14.96
C TYR A 28 7.56 -12.29 -13.59
N SER A 29 7.54 -11.41 -12.58
CA SER A 29 8.08 -11.74 -11.26
C SER A 29 7.37 -12.92 -10.60
N SER A 30 6.06 -13.11 -10.84
CA SER A 30 5.29 -14.27 -10.35
C SER A 30 5.66 -15.60 -11.02
N ASP A 31 6.28 -15.56 -12.20
CA ASP A 31 6.69 -16.78 -12.93
C ASP A 31 8.07 -17.29 -12.48
N THR A 32 8.78 -16.49 -11.68
CA THR A 32 10.13 -16.83 -11.23
C THR A 32 10.08 -17.84 -10.10
N THR A 33 10.79 -18.96 -10.26
CA THR A 33 10.91 -20.01 -9.25
C THR A 33 12.37 -20.30 -8.92
N MET A 34 12.66 -20.70 -7.68
CA MET A 34 13.99 -21.06 -7.22
C MET A 34 13.96 -22.39 -6.46
N PRO A 35 15.04 -23.20 -6.51
CA PRO A 35 15.13 -24.41 -5.71
C PRO A 35 15.02 -24.11 -4.22
N GLY A 36 14.16 -24.85 -3.51
CA GLY A 36 13.94 -24.65 -2.07
C GLY A 36 13.12 -23.41 -1.72
N MET A 37 12.48 -22.75 -2.69
CA MET A 37 11.60 -21.62 -2.47
C MET A 37 10.46 -21.98 -1.51
N ILE A 38 10.14 -21.07 -0.62
CA ILE A 38 8.94 -21.12 0.23
C ILE A 38 7.94 -20.07 -0.24
N TRP A 39 6.68 -20.32 0.06
CA TRP A 39 5.56 -19.48 -0.36
C TRP A 39 5.05 -18.64 0.80
N GLY A 40 4.87 -17.34 0.56
CA GLY A 40 4.31 -16.42 1.52
C GLY A 40 2.83 -16.17 1.26
N HIS A 41 2.00 -16.16 2.31
CA HIS A 41 0.61 -15.72 2.26
C HIS A 41 0.33 -14.74 3.40
N VAL A 42 -0.51 -13.73 3.15
CA VAL A 42 -0.78 -12.66 4.10
C VAL A 42 -2.24 -12.72 4.56
N LEU A 43 -2.45 -12.90 5.86
CA LEU A 43 -3.76 -12.73 6.48
C LEU A 43 -4.13 -11.25 6.54
N ARG A 44 -5.27 -10.90 5.98
CA ARG A 44 -5.77 -9.52 5.92
C ARG A 44 -7.05 -9.34 6.73
N SER A 45 -7.22 -8.16 7.30
CA SER A 45 -8.40 -7.81 8.06
C SER A 45 -9.64 -7.69 7.17
N PRO A 46 -10.78 -8.28 7.56
CA PRO A 46 -12.07 -8.04 6.92
C PRO A 46 -12.76 -6.75 7.39
N HIS A 47 -12.18 -6.06 8.38
CA HIS A 47 -12.76 -4.85 8.98
C HIS A 47 -12.01 -3.60 8.53
N PRO A 48 -12.70 -2.47 8.30
CA PRO A 48 -12.06 -1.21 7.95
C PRO A 48 -11.41 -0.53 9.17
N HIS A 49 -11.95 -0.71 10.39
CA HIS A 49 -11.41 -0.16 11.62
C HIS A 49 -11.79 -1.06 12.81
N ALA A 50 -10.82 -1.61 13.47
CA ALA A 50 -11.03 -2.47 14.62
C ALA A 50 -9.79 -2.46 15.53
N LYS A 51 -9.99 -2.54 16.83
CA LYS A 51 -8.91 -2.84 17.78
C LYS A 51 -8.63 -4.33 17.76
N ILE A 52 -7.36 -4.70 17.77
CA ILE A 52 -6.91 -6.08 17.83
C ILE A 52 -6.75 -6.46 19.31
N LYS A 53 -7.61 -7.37 19.81
CA LYS A 53 -7.51 -7.88 21.18
C LYS A 53 -6.46 -8.98 21.28
N SER A 54 -6.47 -9.89 20.30
CA SER A 54 -5.49 -10.98 20.23
C SER A 54 -5.37 -11.54 18.82
N ILE A 55 -4.20 -12.09 18.52
CA ILE A 55 -3.92 -12.92 17.33
C ILE A 55 -3.35 -14.24 17.85
N ASN A 56 -4.02 -15.35 17.55
CA ASN A 56 -3.60 -16.70 17.94
C ASN A 56 -3.11 -17.47 16.71
N THR A 57 -1.81 -17.66 16.62
CA THR A 57 -1.12 -18.31 15.49
C THR A 57 -0.84 -19.79 15.69
N LYS A 58 -1.11 -20.35 16.89
CA LYS A 58 -0.69 -21.70 17.30
C LYS A 58 -1.13 -22.82 16.35
N LYS A 59 -2.36 -22.75 15.82
CA LYS A 59 -2.86 -23.74 14.87
C LYS A 59 -2.13 -23.67 13.53
N ALA A 60 -1.85 -22.47 13.06
CA ALA A 60 -1.09 -22.23 11.83
C ALA A 60 0.37 -22.70 11.98
N GLU A 61 1.01 -22.41 13.10
CA GLU A 61 2.39 -22.84 13.39
C GLU A 61 2.53 -24.36 13.48
N ALA A 62 1.46 -25.06 13.92
CA ALA A 62 1.44 -26.51 14.07
C ALA A 62 1.16 -27.26 12.76
N LEU A 63 0.75 -26.58 11.70
CA LEU A 63 0.45 -27.20 10.43
C LEU A 63 1.75 -27.68 9.74
N ASP A 64 1.76 -28.95 9.32
CA ASP A 64 2.93 -29.50 8.64
C ASP A 64 3.21 -28.77 7.33
N GLY A 65 4.48 -28.47 7.09
CA GLY A 65 4.92 -27.66 5.95
C GLY A 65 5.03 -26.16 6.19
N VAL A 66 4.47 -25.62 7.27
CA VAL A 66 4.68 -24.22 7.69
C VAL A 66 6.12 -24.06 8.20
N LYS A 67 6.76 -22.98 7.78
CA LYS A 67 8.15 -22.64 8.15
C LYS A 67 8.24 -21.48 9.11
N ALA A 68 7.35 -20.50 8.96
CA ALA A 68 7.27 -19.35 9.86
C ALA A 68 5.88 -18.72 9.82
N VAL A 69 5.47 -18.15 10.94
CA VAL A 69 4.31 -17.24 11.04
C VAL A 69 4.81 -15.98 11.71
N ILE A 70 4.59 -14.85 11.09
CA ILE A 70 4.98 -13.54 11.63
C ILE A 70 3.75 -12.64 11.81
N THR A 71 3.84 -11.77 12.80
CA THR A 71 2.85 -10.74 13.12
C THR A 71 3.55 -9.40 13.30
N SER A 72 2.80 -8.37 13.64
CA SER A 72 3.40 -7.07 13.98
C SER A 72 4.40 -7.11 15.14
N LYS A 73 4.38 -8.16 15.99
CA LYS A 73 5.34 -8.34 17.10
C LYS A 73 6.75 -8.67 16.63
N ASP A 74 6.87 -9.25 15.42
CA ASP A 74 8.13 -9.65 14.80
C ASP A 74 8.74 -8.51 13.98
N ILE A 75 7.99 -7.42 13.79
CA ILE A 75 8.43 -6.22 13.07
C ILE A 75 8.90 -5.16 14.07
N VAL A 76 9.98 -4.47 13.72
CA VAL A 76 10.56 -3.41 14.57
C VAL A 76 9.49 -2.38 14.94
N ASP A 77 9.37 -2.12 16.24
CA ASP A 77 8.49 -1.07 16.76
C ASP A 77 9.26 0.25 16.85
N PHE A 78 9.16 1.05 15.79
CA PHE A 78 9.83 2.34 15.73
C PHE A 78 9.17 3.33 16.70
N PRO A 79 9.98 4.03 17.53
CA PRO A 79 9.46 5.10 18.38
C PRO A 79 8.94 6.27 17.52
N LEU A 80 7.74 6.76 17.85
CA LEU A 80 7.05 7.84 17.11
C LEU A 80 7.39 9.25 17.62
N ASP A 81 8.19 9.36 18.68
CA ASP A 81 8.66 10.65 19.25
C ASP A 81 9.64 11.40 18.33
N LYS A 82 10.22 10.70 17.35
CA LYS A 82 11.15 11.24 16.35
C LYS A 82 10.68 10.85 14.94
N PRO A 83 9.66 11.51 14.40
CA PRO A 83 9.13 11.19 13.09
C PRO A 83 10.18 11.40 11.99
N VAL A 84 10.11 10.59 10.94
CA VAL A 84 10.87 10.76 9.70
C VAL A 84 9.87 11.12 8.61
N ILE A 85 9.79 12.40 8.31
CA ILE A 85 8.79 12.94 7.39
C ILE A 85 9.33 12.91 5.96
N LEU A 86 8.58 12.26 5.07
CA LEU A 86 8.77 12.32 3.63
C LEU A 86 7.47 12.84 2.99
N GLY A 87 7.52 14.05 2.46
CA GLY A 87 6.31 14.76 2.02
C GLY A 87 5.36 15.00 3.20
N ILE A 88 4.17 14.43 3.13
CA ILE A 88 3.15 14.49 4.20
C ILE A 88 3.12 13.23 5.08
N GLN A 89 3.99 12.26 4.82
CA GLN A 89 3.96 10.94 5.45
C GLN A 89 5.06 10.82 6.51
N ASP A 90 4.71 10.20 7.64
CA ASP A 90 5.68 9.74 8.62
C ASP A 90 6.10 8.30 8.30
N MET A 91 7.33 8.14 7.80
CA MET A 91 7.88 6.85 7.39
C MET A 91 7.99 5.87 8.56
N ARG A 92 8.24 6.33 9.78
CA ARG A 92 8.27 5.45 10.97
C ARG A 92 6.90 4.91 11.31
N TRP A 93 5.87 5.77 11.22
CA TRP A 93 4.49 5.33 11.36
C TRP A 93 4.12 4.28 10.30
N MET A 94 4.48 4.52 9.04
CA MET A 94 4.20 3.58 7.95
C MET A 94 4.91 2.23 8.19
N CYS A 95 6.21 2.25 8.48
CA CYS A 95 6.96 1.02 8.77
C CYS A 95 6.41 0.28 9.99
N ARG A 96 6.00 0.99 11.05
CA ARG A 96 5.39 0.41 12.24
C ARG A 96 4.07 -0.29 11.92
N ASN A 97 3.32 0.24 10.98
CA ASN A 97 1.98 -0.23 10.62
C ASN A 97 1.94 -0.99 9.28
N VAL A 98 3.06 -1.47 8.76
CA VAL A 98 3.07 -2.38 7.62
C VAL A 98 2.25 -3.65 7.91
N MET A 99 2.20 -4.08 9.18
CA MET A 99 1.21 -4.99 9.76
C MET A 99 0.48 -4.31 10.90
N ALA A 100 -0.83 -4.54 11.01
CA ALA A 100 -1.65 -3.96 12.07
C ALA A 100 -1.13 -4.39 13.45
N ARG A 101 -0.78 -3.42 14.29
CA ARG A 101 -0.20 -3.64 15.61
C ARG A 101 -1.27 -3.60 16.70
N ASP A 102 -1.86 -2.44 16.91
CA ASP A 102 -2.83 -2.21 17.97
C ASP A 102 -4.26 -2.20 17.42
N LYS A 103 -4.40 -1.65 16.21
CA LYS A 103 -5.69 -1.56 15.51
C LYS A 103 -5.54 -1.69 14.00
N VAL A 104 -6.60 -2.18 13.38
CA VAL A 104 -6.80 -2.16 11.95
C VAL A 104 -7.19 -0.74 11.53
N LEU A 105 -6.56 -0.22 10.48
CA LEU A 105 -6.73 1.15 9.99
C LEU A 105 -7.44 1.23 8.63
N PHE A 106 -7.55 0.10 7.93
CA PHE A 106 -8.26 0.00 6.64
C PHE A 106 -8.64 -1.46 6.36
N HIS A 107 -9.65 -1.67 5.53
CA HIS A 107 -10.03 -3.00 5.05
C HIS A 107 -8.88 -3.62 4.26
N GLY A 108 -8.51 -4.85 4.59
CA GLY A 108 -7.35 -5.52 4.00
C GLY A 108 -6.01 -5.23 4.67
N HIS A 109 -5.98 -4.51 5.81
CA HIS A 109 -4.75 -4.28 6.57
C HIS A 109 -4.10 -5.61 6.95
N PRO A 110 -2.80 -5.87 6.61
CA PRO A 110 -2.11 -7.09 7.00
C PRO A 110 -2.09 -7.30 8.51
N LEU A 111 -2.36 -8.53 8.96
CA LEU A 111 -2.40 -8.93 10.39
C LEU A 111 -1.29 -9.90 10.74
N ALA A 112 -1.07 -10.85 9.84
CA ALA A 112 -0.04 -11.87 9.95
C ALA A 112 0.42 -12.29 8.56
N ALA A 113 1.60 -12.89 8.46
CA ALA A 113 2.04 -13.55 7.25
C ALA A 113 2.58 -14.95 7.58
N VAL A 114 2.32 -15.89 6.70
CA VAL A 114 2.77 -17.28 6.81
C VAL A 114 3.73 -17.58 5.68
N ALA A 115 4.81 -18.28 5.99
CA ALA A 115 5.70 -18.87 5.02
C ALA A 115 5.61 -20.42 5.11
N ALA A 116 5.38 -21.09 3.99
CA ALA A 116 5.21 -22.54 3.93
C ALA A 116 5.88 -23.15 2.70
N THR A 117 5.96 -24.49 2.66
CA THR A 117 6.58 -25.24 1.56
C THR A 117 5.79 -25.19 0.26
N THR A 118 4.49 -24.88 0.33
CA THR A 118 3.62 -24.69 -0.84
C THR A 118 2.66 -23.53 -0.59
N GLU A 119 2.15 -22.93 -1.66
CA GLU A 119 1.17 -21.86 -1.61
C GLU A 119 -0.12 -22.30 -0.89
N ALA A 120 -0.63 -23.49 -1.20
CA ALA A 120 -1.84 -24.04 -0.59
C ALA A 120 -1.71 -24.20 0.94
N ILE A 121 -0.54 -24.67 1.42
CA ILE A 121 -0.29 -24.79 2.87
C ILE A 121 -0.21 -23.40 3.51
N ALA A 122 0.40 -22.42 2.83
CA ALA A 122 0.48 -21.05 3.35
C ALA A 122 -0.92 -20.41 3.49
N GLU A 123 -1.78 -20.62 2.50
CA GLU A 123 -3.18 -20.16 2.52
C GLU A 123 -4.00 -20.86 3.61
N GLU A 124 -3.91 -22.19 3.71
CA GLU A 124 -4.58 -22.98 4.76
C GLU A 124 -4.14 -22.52 6.14
N ALA A 125 -2.85 -22.32 6.36
CA ALA A 125 -2.31 -21.83 7.62
C ALA A 125 -2.84 -20.44 7.98
N CYS A 126 -2.95 -19.52 7.02
CA CYS A 126 -3.57 -18.22 7.24
C CYS A 126 -5.02 -18.35 7.72
N ASN A 127 -5.79 -19.29 7.18
CA ASN A 127 -7.18 -19.52 7.57
C ASN A 127 -7.31 -20.16 8.98
N LEU A 128 -6.23 -20.72 9.52
CA LEU A 128 -6.17 -21.26 10.88
C LEU A 128 -5.82 -20.21 11.94
N ILE A 129 -5.40 -19.01 11.54
CA ILE A 129 -5.10 -17.92 12.47
C ILE A 129 -6.40 -17.30 12.97
N GLU A 130 -6.56 -17.29 14.28
CA GLU A 130 -7.74 -16.72 14.93
C GLU A 130 -7.43 -15.30 15.42
N VAL A 131 -8.28 -14.33 15.06
CA VAL A 131 -8.13 -12.94 15.48
C VAL A 131 -9.37 -12.49 16.23
N ASP A 132 -9.19 -11.97 17.44
CA ASP A 132 -10.27 -11.36 18.22
C ASP A 132 -10.25 -9.84 18.04
N TYR A 133 -11.37 -9.30 17.60
CA TYR A 133 -11.54 -7.89 17.27
C TYR A 133 -12.54 -7.21 18.20
N GLU A 134 -12.31 -5.92 18.42
CA GLU A 134 -13.30 -4.96 18.86
C GLU A 134 -13.55 -4.00 17.71
N ILE A 135 -14.71 -4.09 17.07
CA ILE A 135 -15.03 -3.26 15.91
C ILE A 135 -15.23 -1.82 16.38
N LEU A 136 -14.55 -0.89 15.70
CA LEU A 136 -14.59 0.54 15.97
C LEU A 136 -15.39 1.28 14.89
N PRO A 137 -15.95 2.45 15.19
CA PRO A 137 -16.55 3.31 14.17
C PRO A 137 -15.53 3.65 13.06
N TRP A 138 -15.99 3.77 11.84
CA TRP A 138 -15.17 4.07 10.67
C TRP A 138 -15.80 5.13 9.78
N ALA A 139 -15.00 5.79 8.95
CA ALA A 139 -15.41 6.62 7.84
C ALA A 139 -14.67 6.17 6.59
N ILE A 140 -15.39 5.79 5.54
CA ILE A 140 -14.83 5.34 4.25
C ILE A 140 -14.87 6.48 3.24
N ASP A 141 -15.99 7.20 3.17
CA ASP A 141 -16.12 8.35 2.28
C ASP A 141 -15.35 9.57 2.79
N ILE A 142 -14.71 10.28 1.87
CA ILE A 142 -13.92 11.49 2.18
C ILE A 142 -14.80 12.55 2.85
N GLU A 143 -16.03 12.74 2.34
CA GLU A 143 -16.98 13.72 2.88
C GLU A 143 -17.39 13.40 4.31
N ASP A 144 -17.50 12.11 4.67
CA ASP A 144 -17.77 11.69 6.04
C ASP A 144 -16.53 11.79 6.93
N ALA A 145 -15.36 11.50 6.38
CA ALA A 145 -14.11 11.51 7.14
C ALA A 145 -13.67 12.90 7.60
N ILE A 146 -14.08 13.98 6.90
CA ILE A 146 -13.74 15.37 7.25
C ILE A 146 -14.74 16.04 8.19
N LYS A 147 -15.87 15.40 8.52
CA LYS A 147 -16.86 15.95 9.44
C LYS A 147 -16.27 16.14 10.83
N PRO A 148 -16.71 17.15 11.59
CA PRO A 148 -16.19 17.43 12.93
C PRO A 148 -16.36 16.29 13.94
N ASP A 149 -17.35 15.43 13.74
CA ASP A 149 -17.70 14.29 14.59
C ASP A 149 -17.24 12.94 13.99
N ALA A 150 -16.47 12.97 12.89
CA ALA A 150 -15.95 11.77 12.27
C ALA A 150 -15.02 10.99 13.22
N PRO A 151 -15.08 9.64 13.20
CA PRO A 151 -14.14 8.83 13.95
C PRO A 151 -12.71 9.06 13.46
N ILE A 152 -11.78 9.33 14.39
CA ILE A 152 -10.36 9.50 14.05
C ILE A 152 -9.70 8.14 13.91
N LEU A 153 -9.15 7.86 12.72
CA LEU A 153 -8.46 6.61 12.42
C LEU A 153 -6.98 6.66 12.81
N HIS A 154 -6.30 7.77 12.50
CA HIS A 154 -4.86 7.95 12.71
C HIS A 154 -4.61 8.96 13.83
N ASP A 155 -4.43 8.48 15.07
CA ASP A 155 -4.32 9.33 16.27
C ASP A 155 -3.11 10.26 16.26
N HIS A 156 -2.08 9.93 15.47
CA HIS A 156 -0.83 10.72 15.35
C HIS A 156 -0.94 11.85 14.35
N ILE A 157 -1.88 11.80 13.42
CA ILE A 157 -2.10 12.87 12.43
C ILE A 157 -2.83 14.02 13.12
N LYS A 158 -2.26 15.22 13.02
CA LYS A 158 -2.83 16.43 13.59
C LYS A 158 -3.03 17.49 12.53
N PHE A 159 -4.17 18.14 12.57
CA PHE A 159 -4.48 19.34 11.83
C PHE A 159 -4.89 20.43 12.82
N ASN A 160 -4.20 21.58 12.80
CA ASN A 160 -4.36 22.64 13.80
C ASN A 160 -4.23 22.12 15.25
N ASP A 161 -3.17 21.32 15.50
CA ASP A 161 -2.82 20.69 16.80
C ASP A 161 -3.86 19.71 17.37
N LYS A 162 -4.90 19.37 16.62
CA LYS A 162 -5.92 18.37 16.99
C LYS A 162 -5.82 17.12 16.13
N PRO A 163 -6.07 15.93 16.70
CA PRO A 163 -6.18 14.71 15.90
C PRO A 163 -7.16 14.90 14.74
N SER A 164 -6.81 14.43 13.56
CA SER A 164 -7.59 14.65 12.35
C SER A 164 -7.42 13.53 11.33
N ASN A 165 -8.42 13.36 10.48
CA ASN A 165 -8.33 12.53 9.28
C ASN A 165 -7.73 13.28 8.08
N ILE A 166 -7.41 14.57 8.24
CA ILE A 166 -6.77 15.39 7.21
C ILE A 166 -5.25 15.15 7.28
N ALA A 167 -4.71 14.45 6.29
CA ALA A 167 -3.28 14.10 6.25
C ALA A 167 -2.40 15.30 5.89
N GLY A 168 -2.90 16.24 5.11
CA GLY A 168 -2.17 17.45 4.72
C GLY A 168 -3.04 18.38 3.91
N THR A 169 -2.61 19.63 3.81
CA THR A 169 -3.24 20.67 2.99
C THR A 169 -2.20 21.37 2.16
N LEU A 170 -2.55 21.69 0.92
CA LEU A 170 -1.77 22.54 0.04
C LEU A 170 -2.62 23.74 -0.36
N GLU A 171 -2.12 24.93 -0.10
CA GLU A 171 -2.77 26.16 -0.49
C GLU A 171 -1.91 26.92 -1.51
N HIS A 172 -2.49 27.27 -2.65
CA HIS A 172 -1.87 28.11 -3.65
C HIS A 172 -2.75 29.34 -3.91
N LYS A 173 -2.19 30.52 -3.70
CA LYS A 173 -2.87 31.81 -3.92
C LYS A 173 -2.17 32.59 -5.02
N LYS A 174 -2.94 33.12 -5.98
CA LYS A 174 -2.45 34.03 -7.01
C LYS A 174 -3.53 35.06 -7.33
N GLY A 175 -3.19 36.35 -7.20
CA GLY A 175 -4.11 37.46 -7.42
C GLY A 175 -5.07 37.66 -6.26
N ASP A 176 -6.15 38.41 -6.51
CA ASP A 176 -7.24 38.70 -5.58
C ASP A 176 -8.51 38.00 -6.04
N ILE A 177 -8.96 36.99 -5.26
CA ILE A 177 -10.11 36.15 -5.60
C ILE A 177 -11.41 36.96 -5.47
N GLU A 178 -11.54 37.79 -4.44
CA GLU A 178 -12.74 38.58 -4.20
C GLU A 178 -12.93 39.61 -5.33
N GLU A 179 -11.87 40.31 -5.71
CA GLU A 179 -11.89 41.21 -6.84
C GLU A 179 -12.22 40.48 -8.15
N GLY A 180 -11.70 39.28 -8.34
CA GLY A 180 -12.00 38.42 -9.49
C GLY A 180 -13.48 38.07 -9.59
N PHE A 181 -14.11 37.62 -8.50
CA PHE A 181 -15.54 37.34 -8.45
C PHE A 181 -16.40 38.61 -8.63
N ALA A 182 -16.00 39.73 -8.04
CA ALA A 182 -16.73 40.99 -8.17
C ALA A 182 -16.74 41.54 -9.62
N LYS A 183 -15.74 41.22 -10.43
CA LYS A 183 -15.61 41.62 -11.84
C LYS A 183 -16.13 40.61 -12.83
N ALA A 184 -16.51 39.43 -12.41
CA ALA A 184 -16.94 38.34 -13.28
C ALA A 184 -18.33 38.61 -13.86
N ASP A 185 -18.49 38.49 -15.17
CA ASP A 185 -19.79 38.59 -15.84
C ASP A 185 -20.66 37.35 -15.60
N VAL A 186 -20.01 36.19 -15.38
CA VAL A 186 -20.69 34.90 -15.11
C VAL A 186 -19.91 34.16 -14.03
N ILE A 187 -20.63 33.69 -13.02
CA ILE A 187 -20.08 32.83 -11.96
C ILE A 187 -20.75 31.46 -12.08
N ILE A 188 -19.95 30.40 -12.13
CA ILE A 188 -20.43 29.01 -12.15
C ILE A 188 -19.85 28.31 -10.94
N GLU A 189 -20.73 27.75 -10.10
CA GLU A 189 -20.38 26.93 -8.95
C GLU A 189 -20.90 25.51 -9.18
N ARG A 190 -20.00 24.51 -9.05
CA ARG A 190 -20.33 23.10 -9.25
C ARG A 190 -19.42 22.22 -8.43
N ASP A 191 -19.99 21.13 -7.90
CA ASP A 191 -19.25 20.05 -7.27
C ASP A 191 -18.94 18.95 -8.30
N PHE A 192 -17.69 18.46 -8.28
CA PHE A 192 -17.26 17.36 -9.13
C PHE A 192 -16.74 16.23 -8.25
N LYS A 193 -17.22 15.02 -8.48
CA LYS A 193 -16.80 13.80 -7.78
C LYS A 193 -16.37 12.75 -8.78
N THR A 194 -15.24 12.11 -8.53
CA THR A 194 -14.79 10.92 -9.27
C THR A 194 -14.88 9.71 -8.37
N GLU A 195 -15.20 8.56 -8.92
CA GLU A 195 -15.14 7.29 -8.21
C GLU A 195 -13.69 6.89 -7.93
N ALA A 196 -13.47 6.23 -6.79
CA ALA A 196 -12.21 5.57 -6.51
C ALA A 196 -12.11 4.31 -7.37
N VAL A 197 -11.06 4.20 -8.16
CA VAL A 197 -10.85 3.07 -9.06
C VAL A 197 -9.47 2.47 -8.84
N HIS A 198 -9.36 1.15 -9.01
CA HIS A 198 -8.10 0.44 -9.09
C HIS A 198 -7.56 0.48 -10.53
N GLN A 199 -6.25 0.62 -10.71
CA GLN A 199 -5.63 0.71 -12.05
C GLN A 199 -5.88 -0.51 -12.92
N GLY A 200 -6.12 -1.69 -12.30
CA GLY A 200 -6.47 -2.92 -13.02
C GLY A 200 -5.36 -3.45 -13.90
N TYR A 201 -4.10 -3.32 -13.49
CA TYR A 201 -2.96 -3.84 -14.26
C TYR A 201 -3.00 -5.38 -14.36
N LEU A 202 -2.56 -5.90 -15.51
CA LEU A 202 -2.55 -7.33 -15.81
C LEU A 202 -1.52 -8.09 -14.97
N GLU A 203 -0.36 -7.48 -14.70
CA GLU A 203 0.67 -8.06 -13.84
C GLU A 203 0.33 -7.78 -12.39
N THR A 204 -0.03 -8.82 -11.63
CA THR A 204 -0.32 -8.72 -10.20
C THR A 204 0.97 -8.50 -9.40
N HIS A 205 0.86 -7.78 -8.27
CA HIS A 205 2.01 -7.58 -7.39
C HIS A 205 2.52 -8.92 -6.84
N SER A 206 3.81 -9.17 -7.05
CA SER A 206 4.54 -10.29 -6.47
C SER A 206 5.93 -9.85 -6.05
N CYS A 207 6.53 -10.58 -5.11
CA CYS A 207 7.87 -10.33 -4.64
C CYS A 207 8.56 -11.67 -4.34
N LEU A 208 9.72 -11.89 -4.95
CA LEU A 208 10.62 -12.99 -4.62
C LEU A 208 11.84 -12.43 -3.90
N VAL A 209 12.14 -12.96 -2.72
CA VAL A 209 13.30 -12.56 -1.91
C VAL A 209 14.27 -13.72 -1.80
N SER A 210 15.54 -13.48 -2.18
CA SER A 210 16.63 -14.44 -1.99
C SER A 210 17.69 -13.82 -1.08
N VAL A 211 18.02 -14.51 0.03
CA VAL A 211 19.03 -14.07 0.99
C VAL A 211 20.27 -14.93 0.85
N ALA A 212 21.41 -14.32 0.53
CA ALA A 212 22.69 -14.98 0.45
C ALA A 212 23.30 -15.26 1.83
N ALA A 213 24.27 -16.18 1.91
CA ALA A 213 24.92 -16.56 3.16
C ALA A 213 25.64 -15.39 3.87
N ASP A 214 26.00 -14.35 3.16
CA ASP A 214 26.62 -13.13 3.69
C ASP A 214 25.60 -12.09 4.17
N GLY A 215 24.30 -12.41 4.16
CA GLY A 215 23.21 -11.55 4.60
C GLY A 215 22.70 -10.55 3.56
N ARG A 216 23.24 -10.56 2.33
CA ARG A 216 22.71 -9.73 1.24
C ARG A 216 21.37 -10.29 0.76
N ALA A 217 20.36 -9.43 0.65
CA ALA A 217 19.05 -9.78 0.10
C ALA A 217 18.93 -9.26 -1.35
N CYS A 218 18.51 -10.14 -2.24
CA CYS A 218 18.08 -9.79 -3.59
C CYS A 218 16.55 -9.84 -3.63
N LEU A 219 15.92 -8.78 -4.10
CA LEU A 219 14.48 -8.67 -4.25
C LEU A 219 14.15 -8.55 -5.74
N LEU A 220 13.25 -9.43 -6.22
CA LEU A 220 12.62 -9.33 -7.54
C LEU A 220 11.14 -9.04 -7.29
N TYR A 221 10.64 -7.94 -7.81
CA TYR A 221 9.25 -7.52 -7.61
C TYR A 221 8.70 -6.77 -8.84
N THR A 222 7.38 -6.63 -8.91
CA THR A 222 6.67 -6.08 -10.07
C THR A 222 6.75 -4.57 -10.23
N SER A 223 7.02 -3.82 -9.15
CA SER A 223 7.22 -2.38 -9.19
C SER A 223 8.64 -2.01 -8.80
N ASP A 224 9.20 -0.99 -9.42
CA ASP A 224 10.52 -0.47 -9.04
C ASP A 224 10.36 0.51 -7.86
N ALA A 225 10.68 0.04 -6.65
CA ALA A 225 10.61 0.86 -5.44
C ALA A 225 11.58 2.05 -5.46
N ALA A 226 12.58 2.07 -6.36
CA ALA A 226 13.50 3.20 -6.51
C ALA A 226 12.86 4.34 -7.30
N ASP A 227 11.96 4.04 -8.24
CA ASP A 227 11.28 5.05 -9.06
C ASP A 227 10.14 5.77 -8.32
N GLU A 228 9.57 5.16 -7.26
CA GLU A 228 8.50 5.75 -6.46
C GLU A 228 8.97 6.90 -5.54
N LEU A 229 10.28 7.05 -5.35
CA LEU A 229 10.86 8.11 -4.51
C LEU A 229 11.16 9.41 -5.28
N VAL A 230 10.94 9.46 -6.59
CA VAL A 230 11.34 10.57 -7.48
C VAL A 230 10.13 11.21 -8.20
N GLY A 231 8.93 10.86 -7.82
CA GLY A 231 7.67 11.42 -8.33
C GLY A 231 7.25 12.71 -7.63
#